data_53c82c61b996214201a761df19d2866a
#
_entry.id   53c82c61b996214201a761df19d2866a
#
_cell.length_a   1.000
_cell.length_b   1.000
_cell.length_c   1.000
_cell.angle_alpha   90.00
_cell.angle_beta   90.00
_cell.angle_gamma   90.00
#
_symmetry.space_group_name_H-M   'P 1'
#
loop_
_entity.id
_entity.type
_entity.pdbx_description
1 polymer ?
#
loop_
_entity_poly.entity_id
_entity_poly.type
_entity_poly.pdbx_seq_one_letter_code
_entity_poly.pdbx_strand_id
1 'polypeptide(L)'
;MTIDLNEFTPDVVLPVDPEFTEQYHAMAALGEAVARDSKVVIVGMARDIGNILPVTIARLQEIGSGFGRWTAVIVENDSTDDTKDVLQSWAESSGGNVLADCRDLGHDDLRGFEASRVQRYAMYRNRYRDLARDRWPDADYVLAVDMDPWGGFSESGISNSLGWMHTMPAAACMASTSIYRAITDGKTKVWAHYDAWAFRAWGEAARFDRYFPLWLPPPGAAPIKVYSAFGACALYDAKRFYEAEYVSIDGDIEHAGFHKNIREAGGEIYLNPASRVVMHWLGEYL
;
A
#
# COMPACT_ATOMS: atom_id res chain seq x y z
N MET A 1 -7.57 -16.97 22.55
CA MET A 1 -6.74 -17.69 21.56
C MET A 1 -5.75 -16.66 21.03
N THR A 2 -4.46 -16.83 21.28
CA THR A 2 -3.44 -15.92 20.76
C THR A 2 -3.19 -16.35 19.31
N ILE A 3 -3.46 -15.47 18.36
CA ILE A 3 -3.22 -15.75 16.94
C ILE A 3 -1.75 -15.49 16.67
N ASP A 4 -1.08 -16.48 16.09
CA ASP A 4 0.26 -16.28 15.56
C ASP A 4 0.16 -15.56 14.20
N LEU A 5 0.49 -14.28 14.18
CA LEU A 5 0.45 -13.47 12.95
C LEU A 5 1.43 -13.98 11.88
N ASN A 6 2.44 -14.76 12.24
CA ASN A 6 3.38 -15.35 11.28
C ASN A 6 2.74 -16.43 10.40
N GLU A 7 1.65 -17.05 10.83
CA GLU A 7 0.89 -18.00 10.01
C GLU A 7 0.10 -17.34 8.87
N PHE A 8 -0.05 -16.01 8.92
CA PHE A 8 -0.83 -15.24 7.95
C PHE A 8 0.02 -14.29 7.10
N THR A 9 1.33 -14.43 7.12
CA THR A 9 2.20 -13.62 6.24
C THR A 9 1.96 -13.94 4.77
N PRO A 10 2.20 -12.98 3.86
CA PRO A 10 1.99 -13.19 2.44
C PRO A 10 2.73 -14.41 1.88
N ASP A 11 3.94 -14.68 2.36
CA ASP A 11 4.77 -15.79 1.89
C ASP A 11 4.24 -17.15 2.34
N VAL A 12 3.48 -17.20 3.43
CA VAL A 12 2.83 -18.43 3.93
C VAL A 12 1.51 -18.68 3.22
N VAL A 13 0.64 -17.67 3.12
CA VAL A 13 -0.74 -17.85 2.64
C VAL A 13 -0.87 -17.75 1.12
N LEU A 14 0.07 -17.10 0.46
CA LEU A 14 0.12 -16.96 -0.99
C LEU A 14 1.59 -17.05 -1.47
N PRO A 15 2.21 -18.23 -1.36
CA PRO A 15 3.62 -18.42 -1.76
C PRO A 15 3.82 -18.16 -3.25
N VAL A 16 5.04 -17.85 -3.62
CA VAL A 16 5.43 -17.67 -5.03
C VAL A 16 5.14 -18.96 -5.80
N ASP A 17 4.50 -18.83 -6.96
CA ASP A 17 4.25 -19.96 -7.86
C ASP A 17 5.60 -20.51 -8.35
N PRO A 18 5.82 -21.85 -8.28
CA PRO A 18 7.05 -22.47 -8.72
C PRO A 18 7.51 -22.10 -10.14
N GLU A 19 6.56 -21.83 -11.04
CA GLU A 19 6.85 -21.41 -12.42
C GLU A 19 7.60 -20.07 -12.48
N PHE A 20 7.36 -19.17 -11.52
CA PHE A 20 7.94 -17.80 -11.52
C PHE A 20 9.09 -17.62 -10.54
N THR A 21 9.52 -18.67 -9.83
CA THR A 21 10.50 -18.58 -8.73
C THR A 21 11.81 -17.93 -9.17
N GLU A 22 12.38 -18.33 -10.30
CA GLU A 22 13.65 -17.81 -10.80
C GLU A 22 13.56 -16.31 -11.11
N GLN A 23 12.55 -15.91 -11.88
CA GLN A 23 12.29 -14.52 -12.22
C GLN A 23 12.02 -13.68 -10.95
N TYR A 24 11.22 -14.22 -10.04
CA TYR A 24 10.92 -13.57 -8.77
C TYR A 24 12.18 -13.22 -8.00
N HIS A 25 13.05 -14.20 -7.77
CA HIS A 25 14.29 -13.98 -7.02
C HIS A 25 15.29 -13.07 -7.75
N ALA A 26 15.38 -13.19 -9.08
CA ALA A 26 16.25 -12.31 -9.86
C ALA A 26 15.83 -10.83 -9.72
N MET A 27 14.53 -10.54 -9.82
CA MET A 27 14.02 -9.18 -9.66
C MET A 27 14.09 -8.69 -8.21
N ALA A 28 13.86 -9.56 -7.23
CA ALA A 28 14.01 -9.20 -5.82
C ALA A 28 15.47 -8.83 -5.49
N ALA A 29 16.43 -9.63 -5.93
CA ALA A 29 17.86 -9.37 -5.72
C ALA A 29 18.32 -8.07 -6.41
N LEU A 30 17.83 -7.79 -7.62
CA LEU A 30 18.07 -6.52 -8.29
C LEU A 30 17.50 -5.35 -7.49
N GLY A 31 16.26 -5.47 -7.01
CA GLY A 31 15.62 -4.44 -6.21
C GLY A 31 16.33 -4.19 -4.89
N GLU A 32 16.79 -5.22 -4.20
CA GLU A 32 17.62 -5.08 -3.00
C GLU A 32 18.94 -4.33 -3.28
N ALA A 33 19.56 -4.58 -4.44
CA ALA A 33 20.74 -3.84 -4.84
C ALA A 33 20.44 -2.36 -5.08
N VAL A 34 19.33 -2.06 -5.76
CA VAL A 34 18.89 -0.67 -6.00
C VAL A 34 18.49 0.02 -4.70
N ALA A 35 17.79 -0.69 -3.80
CA ALA A 35 17.34 -0.14 -2.50
C ALA A 35 18.50 0.41 -1.66
N ARG A 36 19.63 -0.32 -1.60
CA ARG A 36 20.80 0.07 -0.80
C ARG A 36 21.35 1.46 -1.14
N ASP A 37 21.18 1.90 -2.36
CA ASP A 37 21.64 3.22 -2.82
C ASP A 37 20.50 4.25 -2.94
N SER A 38 19.26 3.86 -2.59
CA SER A 38 18.07 4.68 -2.75
C SER A 38 17.51 5.22 -1.45
N LYS A 39 16.76 6.31 -1.57
CA LYS A 39 16.02 6.95 -0.47
C LYS A 39 14.52 6.69 -0.65
N VAL A 40 13.87 6.16 0.38
CA VAL A 40 12.42 5.92 0.37
C VAL A 40 11.71 6.74 1.44
N VAL A 41 10.55 7.29 1.09
CA VAL A 41 9.59 7.83 2.06
C VAL A 41 8.39 6.90 2.14
N ILE A 42 8.13 6.36 3.32
CA ILE A 42 6.94 5.57 3.61
C ILE A 42 5.82 6.52 3.98
N VAL A 43 4.65 6.42 3.33
CA VAL A 43 3.49 7.25 3.65
C VAL A 43 2.27 6.40 3.95
N GLY A 44 1.47 6.81 4.93
CA GLY A 44 0.28 6.07 5.32
C GLY A 44 -0.74 6.92 6.07
N MET A 45 -1.93 6.34 6.23
CA MET A 45 -3.01 6.89 7.06
C MET A 45 -3.35 5.91 8.16
N ALA A 46 -3.66 6.45 9.36
CA ALA A 46 -4.04 5.67 10.53
C ALA A 46 -5.29 6.24 11.18
N ARG A 47 -6.21 5.36 11.60
CA ARG A 47 -7.34 5.70 12.47
C ARG A 47 -7.82 4.46 13.19
N ASP A 48 -7.91 4.53 14.53
CA ASP A 48 -8.43 3.46 15.40
C ASP A 48 -7.80 2.07 15.13
N ILE A 49 -6.47 2.02 15.01
CA ILE A 49 -5.66 0.82 14.72
C ILE A 49 -4.56 0.56 15.74
N GLY A 50 -4.66 1.13 16.93
CA GLY A 50 -3.64 1.01 17.98
C GLY A 50 -3.25 -0.43 18.31
N ASN A 51 -4.20 -1.35 18.18
CA ASN A 51 -4.00 -2.78 18.45
C ASN A 51 -3.05 -3.50 17.45
N ILE A 52 -2.93 -3.06 16.21
CA ILE A 52 -2.05 -3.65 15.19
C ILE A 52 -0.86 -2.75 14.85
N LEU A 53 -0.98 -1.47 15.11
CA LEU A 53 -0.01 -0.45 14.70
C LEU A 53 1.44 -0.74 15.14
N PRO A 54 1.72 -1.22 16.36
CA PRO A 54 3.10 -1.58 16.76
C PRO A 54 3.72 -2.66 15.86
N VAL A 55 2.93 -3.65 15.44
CA VAL A 55 3.39 -4.71 14.51
C VAL A 55 3.63 -4.15 13.13
N THR A 56 2.74 -3.31 12.63
CA THR A 56 2.90 -2.64 11.33
C THR A 56 4.14 -1.75 11.33
N ILE A 57 4.38 -0.97 12.38
CA ILE A 57 5.59 -0.15 12.54
C ILE A 57 6.86 -1.00 12.45
N ALA A 58 6.92 -2.12 13.17
CA ALA A 58 8.08 -3.00 13.15
C ALA A 58 8.38 -3.53 11.74
N ARG A 59 7.34 -3.94 11.00
CA ARG A 59 7.46 -4.39 9.60
C ARG A 59 7.93 -3.27 8.67
N LEU A 60 7.42 -2.06 8.82
CA LEU A 60 7.83 -0.91 8.02
C LEU A 60 9.27 -0.48 8.31
N GLN A 61 9.73 -0.61 9.56
CA GLN A 61 11.13 -0.39 9.93
C GLN A 61 12.05 -1.43 9.28
N GLU A 62 11.64 -2.69 9.25
CA GLU A 62 12.40 -3.77 8.57
C GLU A 62 12.50 -3.49 7.07
N ILE A 63 11.38 -3.23 6.39
CA ILE A 63 11.35 -2.85 4.97
C ILE A 63 12.23 -1.62 4.73
N GLY A 64 12.08 -0.58 5.54
CA GLY A 64 12.86 0.65 5.43
C GLY A 64 14.35 0.43 5.59
N SER A 65 14.76 -0.47 6.50
CA SER A 65 16.17 -0.78 6.77
C SER A 65 16.91 -1.35 5.56
N GLY A 66 16.21 -1.91 4.59
CA GLY A 66 16.76 -2.37 3.31
C GLY A 66 17.18 -1.24 2.36
N PHE A 67 16.71 0.00 2.59
CA PHE A 67 17.07 1.17 1.79
C PHE A 67 18.29 1.91 2.37
N GLY A 68 19.04 2.59 1.51
CA GLY A 68 20.16 3.43 1.93
C GLY A 68 19.74 4.53 2.91
N ARG A 69 18.54 5.05 2.74
CA ARG A 69 17.85 5.93 3.70
C ARG A 69 16.35 5.71 3.64
N TRP A 70 15.71 5.64 4.80
CA TRP A 70 14.25 5.64 4.87
C TRP A 70 13.72 6.70 5.84
N THR A 71 12.54 7.18 5.54
CA THR A 71 11.77 8.11 6.37
C THR A 71 10.28 7.78 6.28
N ALA A 72 9.45 8.31 7.17
CA ALA A 72 8.02 8.06 7.13
C ALA A 72 7.19 9.30 7.44
N VAL A 73 6.02 9.40 6.79
CA VAL A 73 4.94 10.38 7.11
C VAL A 73 3.66 9.61 7.31
N ILE A 74 3.13 9.65 8.52
CA ILE A 74 1.83 9.05 8.84
C ILE A 74 0.86 10.15 9.24
N VAL A 75 -0.25 10.23 8.52
CA VAL A 75 -1.37 11.12 8.84
C VAL A 75 -2.39 10.34 9.65
N GLU A 76 -2.69 10.83 10.84
CA GLU A 76 -3.72 10.28 11.71
C GLU A 76 -4.82 11.32 11.89
N ASN A 77 -6.07 10.89 11.95
CA ASN A 77 -7.17 11.75 12.31
C ASN A 77 -8.19 11.07 13.21
N ASP A 78 -8.61 11.80 14.24
CA ASP A 78 -9.80 11.52 15.05
C ASP A 78 -9.84 10.12 15.69
N SER A 79 -8.70 9.47 15.94
CA SER A 79 -8.67 8.19 16.67
C SER A 79 -9.13 8.36 18.10
N THR A 80 -9.86 7.35 18.58
CA THR A 80 -10.39 7.27 19.93
C THR A 80 -9.64 6.26 20.81
N ASP A 81 -8.78 5.45 20.20
CA ASP A 81 -7.90 4.50 20.87
C ASP A 81 -6.47 5.07 21.05
N ASP A 82 -5.49 4.22 21.34
CA ASP A 82 -4.09 4.60 21.56
C ASP A 82 -3.27 4.83 20.28
N THR A 83 -3.90 4.85 19.10
CA THR A 83 -3.23 5.06 17.79
C THR A 83 -2.34 6.32 17.80
N LYS A 84 -2.85 7.45 18.33
CA LYS A 84 -2.08 8.70 18.40
C LYS A 84 -0.83 8.57 19.26
N ASP A 85 -0.98 7.99 20.43
CA ASP A 85 0.12 7.84 21.41
C ASP A 85 1.23 6.95 20.83
N VAL A 86 0.86 5.86 20.15
CA VAL A 86 1.79 4.96 19.49
C VAL A 86 2.56 5.69 18.36
N LEU A 87 1.87 6.46 17.52
CA LEU A 87 2.50 7.21 16.43
C LEU A 87 3.45 8.31 16.94
N GLN A 88 3.05 9.05 17.98
CA GLN A 88 3.87 10.08 18.59
C GLN A 88 5.13 9.48 19.21
N SER A 89 5.00 8.38 19.95
CA SER A 89 6.15 7.66 20.53
C SER A 89 7.12 7.16 19.45
N TRP A 90 6.59 6.67 18.33
CA TRP A 90 7.43 6.28 17.19
C TRP A 90 8.17 7.47 16.58
N ALA A 91 7.48 8.58 16.35
CA ALA A 91 8.10 9.79 15.83
C ALA A 91 9.21 10.33 16.75
N GLU A 92 8.97 10.40 18.07
CA GLU A 92 9.94 10.84 19.07
C GLU A 92 11.19 9.95 19.11
N SER A 93 11.01 8.63 19.04
CA SER A 93 12.12 7.66 19.08
C SER A 93 12.89 7.55 17.77
N SER A 94 12.38 8.08 16.67
CA SER A 94 12.94 7.91 15.31
C SER A 94 14.15 8.77 14.98
N GLY A 95 14.55 9.69 15.86
CA GLY A 95 15.63 10.64 15.57
C GLY A 95 15.33 11.62 14.41
N GLY A 96 14.05 11.86 14.12
CA GLY A 96 13.60 12.78 13.07
C GLY A 96 13.32 12.13 11.71
N ASN A 97 13.42 10.81 11.62
CA ASN A 97 13.09 10.06 10.41
C ASN A 97 11.58 9.86 10.21
N VAL A 98 10.78 10.00 11.26
CA VAL A 98 9.32 9.80 11.21
C VAL A 98 8.60 11.10 11.54
N LEU A 99 7.60 11.44 10.76
CA LEU A 99 6.66 12.53 11.00
C LEU A 99 5.25 11.94 11.22
N ALA A 100 4.72 12.06 12.41
CA ALA A 100 3.32 11.78 12.74
C ALA A 100 2.52 13.09 12.73
N ASP A 101 1.61 13.26 11.75
CA ASP A 101 0.70 14.42 11.67
C ASP A 101 -0.66 14.01 12.24
N CYS A 102 -0.79 14.06 13.57
CA CYS A 102 -2.00 13.68 14.29
C CYS A 102 -2.93 14.88 14.48
N ARG A 103 -4.20 14.74 14.08
CA ARG A 103 -5.17 15.84 14.10
C ARG A 103 -6.54 15.42 14.59
N ASP A 104 -7.17 16.29 15.35
CA ASP A 104 -8.58 16.22 15.70
C ASP A 104 -9.36 17.14 14.76
N LEU A 105 -9.95 16.55 13.72
CA LEU A 105 -10.69 17.25 12.67
C LEU A 105 -12.20 17.23 12.92
N GLY A 106 -12.66 16.42 13.88
CA GLY A 106 -14.08 16.20 14.16
C GLY A 106 -14.80 15.48 13.02
N HIS A 107 -14.06 14.67 12.26
CA HIS A 107 -14.64 13.92 11.16
C HIS A 107 -15.20 12.60 11.64
N ASP A 108 -16.48 12.35 11.32
CA ASP A 108 -17.11 11.05 11.56
C ASP A 108 -16.36 9.92 10.82
N ASP A 109 -16.41 8.72 11.37
CA ASP A 109 -15.97 7.51 10.67
C ASP A 109 -16.97 7.17 9.57
N LEU A 110 -16.65 7.55 8.34
CA LEU A 110 -17.47 7.28 7.16
C LEU A 110 -17.17 5.88 6.62
N ARG A 111 -18.21 5.05 6.56
CA ARG A 111 -18.13 3.70 6.01
C ARG A 111 -18.79 3.64 4.62
N GLY A 112 -18.37 2.66 3.80
CA GLY A 112 -18.96 2.41 2.50
C GLY A 112 -18.45 3.35 1.37
N PHE A 113 -19.26 3.51 0.31
CA PHE A 113 -18.86 4.14 -0.96
C PHE A 113 -19.37 5.59 -1.11
N GLU A 114 -19.45 6.34 -0.02
CA GLU A 114 -19.94 7.70 -0.04
C GLU A 114 -18.90 8.66 -0.64
N ALA A 115 -19.37 9.58 -1.50
CA ALA A 115 -18.51 10.59 -2.13
C ALA A 115 -17.76 11.45 -1.10
N SER A 116 -18.39 11.74 0.05
CA SER A 116 -17.77 12.47 1.16
C SER A 116 -16.57 11.72 1.76
N ARG A 117 -16.64 10.39 1.86
CA ARG A 117 -15.54 9.53 2.32
C ARG A 117 -14.36 9.61 1.35
N VAL A 118 -14.60 9.45 0.06
CA VAL A 118 -13.56 9.50 -0.96
C VAL A 118 -12.87 10.86 -0.98
N GLN A 119 -13.63 11.97 -0.87
CA GLN A 119 -13.07 13.32 -0.78
C GLN A 119 -12.18 13.50 0.45
N ARG A 120 -12.57 12.96 1.61
CA ARG A 120 -11.75 13.00 2.83
C ARG A 120 -10.47 12.19 2.67
N TYR A 121 -10.54 11.00 2.06
CA TYR A 121 -9.35 10.20 1.79
C TYR A 121 -8.40 10.90 0.83
N ALA A 122 -8.91 11.54 -0.23
CA ALA A 122 -8.10 12.38 -1.10
C ALA A 122 -7.39 13.50 -0.33
N MET A 123 -8.10 14.16 0.60
CA MET A 123 -7.51 15.21 1.46
C MET A 123 -6.39 14.67 2.34
N TYR A 124 -6.58 13.53 3.01
CA TYR A 124 -5.55 12.95 3.88
C TYR A 124 -4.35 12.45 3.07
N ARG A 125 -4.58 11.83 1.90
CA ARG A 125 -3.52 11.36 1.02
C ARG A 125 -2.73 12.53 0.41
N ASN A 126 -3.37 13.61 0.01
CA ASN A 126 -2.69 14.84 -0.39
C ASN A 126 -1.88 15.42 0.77
N ARG A 127 -2.39 15.36 2.01
CA ARG A 127 -1.68 15.84 3.19
C ARG A 127 -0.37 15.09 3.41
N TYR A 128 -0.35 13.76 3.42
CA TYR A 128 0.92 13.05 3.58
C TYR A 128 1.85 13.24 2.39
N ARG A 129 1.32 13.33 1.15
CA ARG A 129 2.11 13.65 -0.05
C ARG A 129 2.83 14.99 0.08
N ASP A 130 2.11 16.03 0.47
CA ASP A 130 2.67 17.38 0.60
C ASP A 130 3.72 17.44 1.71
N LEU A 131 3.44 16.85 2.86
CA LEU A 131 4.41 16.75 3.97
C LEU A 131 5.67 15.98 3.56
N ALA A 132 5.53 14.87 2.84
CA ALA A 132 6.66 14.08 2.34
C ALA A 132 7.49 14.88 1.33
N ARG A 133 6.84 15.53 0.36
CA ARG A 133 7.50 16.38 -0.63
C ARG A 133 8.25 17.54 0.02
N ASP A 134 7.63 18.23 0.98
CA ASP A 134 8.21 19.43 1.59
C ASP A 134 9.40 19.07 2.50
N ARG A 135 9.37 17.91 3.16
CA ARG A 135 10.41 17.51 4.10
C ARG A 135 11.53 16.67 3.45
N TRP A 136 11.19 15.83 2.47
CA TRP A 136 12.12 14.93 1.79
C TRP A 136 11.96 15.00 0.26
N PRO A 137 12.21 16.19 -0.35
CA PRO A 137 12.02 16.39 -1.79
C PRO A 137 13.01 15.58 -2.65
N ASP A 138 14.07 15.08 -2.04
CA ASP A 138 15.15 14.31 -2.67
C ASP A 138 14.98 12.78 -2.55
N ALA A 139 13.79 12.31 -2.19
CA ALA A 139 13.46 10.89 -2.20
C ALA A 139 13.48 10.34 -3.64
N ASP A 140 13.95 9.10 -3.78
CA ASP A 140 13.91 8.37 -5.05
C ASP A 140 12.57 7.65 -5.23
N TYR A 141 12.04 7.12 -4.11
CA TYR A 141 10.79 6.35 -4.10
C TYR A 141 9.87 6.77 -2.96
N VAL A 142 8.57 6.57 -3.16
CA VAL A 142 7.55 6.64 -2.12
C VAL A 142 6.86 5.28 -2.00
N LEU A 143 6.81 4.73 -0.79
CA LEU A 143 6.06 3.53 -0.46
C LEU A 143 4.78 3.95 0.26
N ALA A 144 3.65 3.94 -0.44
CA ALA A 144 2.35 4.22 0.16
C ALA A 144 1.72 2.94 0.69
N VAL A 145 1.28 2.96 1.96
CA VAL A 145 0.75 1.79 2.65
C VAL A 145 -0.52 2.08 3.42
N ASP A 146 -1.42 1.10 3.50
CA ASP A 146 -2.40 1.05 4.58
C ASP A 146 -1.70 0.59 5.86
N MET A 147 -2.10 1.13 7.01
CA MET A 147 -1.40 0.89 8.28
C MET A 147 -1.98 -0.27 9.11
N ASP A 148 -3.00 -0.96 8.57
CA ASP A 148 -3.78 -1.99 9.26
C ASP A 148 -3.71 -3.42 8.65
N PRO A 149 -2.74 -3.80 7.79
CA PRO A 149 -2.69 -5.17 7.28
C PRO A 149 -2.19 -6.14 8.35
N TRP A 150 -3.06 -6.97 8.89
CA TRP A 150 -2.75 -7.93 9.95
C TRP A 150 -1.71 -8.98 9.54
N GLY A 151 -1.79 -9.50 8.33
CA GLY A 151 -0.78 -10.43 7.79
C GLY A 151 0.46 -9.73 7.22
N GLY A 152 0.39 -8.41 7.03
CA GLY A 152 1.53 -7.58 6.61
C GLY A 152 1.83 -7.65 5.11
N PHE A 153 3.07 -7.32 4.80
CA PHE A 153 3.58 -7.11 3.46
C PHE A 153 4.61 -8.18 3.10
N SER A 154 4.70 -8.54 1.82
CA SER A 154 5.83 -9.32 1.29
C SER A 154 7.02 -8.41 1.07
N GLU A 155 8.02 -8.48 1.93
CA GLU A 155 9.23 -7.64 1.86
C GLU A 155 10.00 -7.89 0.57
N SER A 156 10.26 -9.16 0.25
CA SER A 156 10.90 -9.53 -1.03
C SER A 156 10.03 -9.17 -2.24
N GLY A 157 8.69 -9.10 -2.08
CA GLY A 157 7.79 -8.62 -3.12
C GLY A 157 7.91 -7.11 -3.37
N ILE A 158 8.17 -6.31 -2.32
CA ILE A 158 8.48 -4.89 -2.45
C ILE A 158 9.84 -4.71 -3.15
N SER A 159 10.85 -5.48 -2.76
CA SER A 159 12.14 -5.50 -3.44
C SER A 159 11.99 -5.90 -4.92
N ASN A 160 11.18 -6.92 -5.21
CA ASN A 160 10.85 -7.32 -6.59
C ASN A 160 10.20 -6.18 -7.38
N SER A 161 9.29 -5.42 -6.76
CA SER A 161 8.68 -4.23 -7.39
C SER A 161 9.73 -3.20 -7.78
N LEU A 162 10.70 -2.95 -6.91
CA LEU A 162 11.81 -2.02 -7.17
C LEU A 162 12.71 -2.52 -8.32
N GLY A 163 13.00 -3.83 -8.37
CA GLY A 163 13.75 -4.44 -9.47
C GLY A 163 13.06 -4.24 -10.82
N TRP A 164 11.74 -4.43 -10.88
CA TRP A 164 10.96 -4.15 -12.07
C TRP A 164 10.97 -2.67 -12.45
N MET A 165 10.74 -1.75 -11.50
CA MET A 165 10.79 -0.31 -11.76
C MET A 165 12.14 0.12 -12.32
N HIS A 166 13.24 -0.47 -11.84
CA HIS A 166 14.57 -0.20 -12.36
C HIS A 166 14.75 -0.61 -13.83
N THR A 167 14.10 -1.69 -14.26
CA THR A 167 14.16 -2.18 -15.66
C THR A 167 13.12 -1.55 -16.57
N MET A 168 12.14 -0.84 -16.04
CA MET A 168 10.99 -0.29 -16.75
C MET A 168 10.90 1.23 -16.52
N PRO A 169 11.62 2.07 -17.27
CA PRO A 169 11.73 3.52 -16.99
C PRO A 169 10.41 4.31 -17.01
N ALA A 170 9.37 3.78 -17.66
CA ALA A 170 8.03 4.38 -17.66
C ALA A 170 7.18 3.96 -16.44
N ALA A 171 7.58 2.92 -15.70
CA ALA A 171 6.85 2.46 -14.52
C ALA A 171 6.93 3.51 -13.40
N ALA A 172 5.81 4.12 -13.13
CA ALA A 172 5.66 5.13 -12.09
C ALA A 172 5.03 4.57 -10.80
N CYS A 173 4.38 3.41 -10.89
CA CYS A 173 3.76 2.73 -9.77
C CYS A 173 3.80 1.21 -9.95
N MET A 174 4.18 0.51 -8.89
CA MET A 174 4.01 -0.94 -8.70
C MET A 174 3.11 -1.17 -7.49
N ALA A 175 1.83 -1.41 -7.76
CA ALA A 175 0.83 -1.74 -6.74
C ALA A 175 0.89 -3.22 -6.38
N SER A 176 0.56 -3.55 -5.14
CA SER A 176 0.55 -4.92 -4.63
C SER A 176 -0.76 -5.64 -4.94
N THR A 177 -0.71 -6.97 -4.96
CA THR A 177 -1.89 -7.83 -4.85
C THR A 177 -2.23 -8.01 -3.37
N SER A 178 -3.38 -7.51 -2.94
CA SER A 178 -3.84 -7.67 -1.57
C SER A 178 -4.96 -8.70 -1.46
N ILE A 179 -4.92 -9.51 -0.43
CA ILE A 179 -5.89 -10.58 -0.19
C ILE A 179 -6.49 -10.52 1.21
N TYR A 180 -7.70 -11.03 1.32
CA TYR A 180 -8.39 -11.24 2.58
C TYR A 180 -9.22 -12.53 2.55
N ARG A 181 -9.66 -13.01 3.70
CA ARG A 181 -10.57 -14.16 3.75
C ARG A 181 -12.02 -13.69 3.63
N ALA A 182 -12.63 -14.00 2.49
CA ALA A 182 -14.03 -13.75 2.23
C ALA A 182 -14.90 -14.96 2.61
N ILE A 183 -16.15 -14.71 3.03
CA ILE A 183 -17.16 -15.75 3.26
C ILE A 183 -18.11 -15.76 2.07
N THR A 184 -18.13 -16.87 1.33
CA THR A 184 -18.88 -16.97 0.06
C THR A 184 -20.32 -17.44 0.22
N ASP A 185 -20.62 -18.28 1.21
CA ASP A 185 -21.92 -18.94 1.41
C ASP A 185 -22.36 -18.94 2.89
N GLY A 186 -21.81 -18.02 3.70
CA GLY A 186 -22.00 -17.95 5.14
C GLY A 186 -21.19 -18.99 5.95
N LYS A 187 -20.40 -19.84 5.28
CA LYS A 187 -19.59 -20.89 5.93
C LYS A 187 -18.22 -21.04 5.31
N THR A 188 -18.10 -21.01 3.99
CA THR A 188 -16.87 -21.27 3.26
C THR A 188 -16.03 -20.03 3.21
N LYS A 189 -14.82 -20.08 3.77
CA LYS A 189 -13.82 -19.00 3.73
C LYS A 189 -12.88 -19.24 2.55
N VAL A 190 -12.79 -18.28 1.64
CA VAL A 190 -11.87 -18.30 0.49
C VAL A 190 -10.96 -17.07 0.54
N TRP A 191 -9.76 -17.18 -0.02
CA TRP A 191 -8.94 -16.02 -0.29
C TRP A 191 -9.51 -15.25 -1.49
N ALA A 192 -9.67 -13.97 -1.34
CA ALA A 192 -10.20 -13.08 -2.37
C ALA A 192 -9.33 -11.82 -2.46
N HIS A 193 -9.34 -11.18 -3.61
CA HIS A 193 -8.67 -9.90 -3.80
C HIS A 193 -9.35 -8.82 -2.94
N TYR A 194 -8.56 -8.10 -2.15
CA TYR A 194 -9.10 -7.10 -1.23
C TYR A 194 -9.46 -5.80 -1.92
N ASP A 195 -8.52 -5.21 -2.66
CA ASP A 195 -8.63 -3.84 -3.16
C ASP A 195 -9.22 -3.77 -4.58
N ALA A 196 -10.38 -4.43 -4.75
CA ALA A 196 -11.12 -4.36 -6.01
C ALA A 196 -11.58 -2.93 -6.34
N TRP A 197 -11.66 -2.06 -5.34
CA TRP A 197 -12.18 -0.70 -5.51
C TRP A 197 -11.19 0.24 -6.20
N ALA A 198 -9.90 0.17 -5.90
CA ALA A 198 -8.87 0.94 -6.59
C ALA A 198 -8.46 0.33 -7.94
N PHE A 199 -8.88 -0.89 -8.25
CA PHE A 199 -8.43 -1.60 -9.43
C PHE A 199 -9.18 -1.20 -10.69
N ARG A 200 -8.43 -0.89 -11.75
CA ARG A 200 -8.91 -0.59 -13.10
C ARG A 200 -7.98 -1.31 -14.09
N ALA A 201 -8.44 -2.42 -14.64
CA ALA A 201 -7.62 -3.25 -15.53
C ALA A 201 -7.34 -2.56 -16.88
N TRP A 202 -8.39 -1.99 -17.50
CA TRP A 202 -8.30 -1.39 -18.84
C TRP A 202 -9.40 -0.34 -19.02
N GLY A 203 -9.17 0.84 -18.59
CA GLY A 203 -10.11 1.95 -18.70
C GLY A 203 -10.33 2.66 -17.37
N GLU A 204 -10.85 3.88 -17.46
CA GLU A 204 -10.99 4.76 -16.29
C GLU A 204 -12.35 4.62 -15.60
N ALA A 205 -13.32 3.96 -16.27
CA ALA A 205 -14.65 3.83 -15.69
C ALA A 205 -14.64 3.02 -14.41
N ALA A 206 -15.18 3.58 -13.35
CA ALA A 206 -15.49 2.88 -12.13
C ALA A 206 -16.44 1.74 -12.41
N ARG A 207 -15.93 0.52 -12.42
CA ARG A 207 -16.78 -0.65 -12.52
C ARG A 207 -16.28 -1.72 -11.60
N PHE A 208 -17.08 -2.01 -10.58
CA PHE A 208 -16.97 -3.25 -9.84
C PHE A 208 -17.30 -4.40 -10.79
N ASP A 209 -16.27 -5.04 -11.31
CA ASP A 209 -16.48 -6.37 -11.84
C ASP A 209 -16.65 -7.32 -10.66
N ARG A 210 -17.85 -7.88 -10.50
CA ARG A 210 -18.18 -8.81 -9.42
C ARG A 210 -17.31 -10.07 -9.42
N TYR A 211 -16.59 -10.35 -10.50
CA TYR A 211 -15.67 -11.48 -10.61
C TYR A 211 -14.24 -11.12 -10.20
N PHE A 212 -13.89 -9.84 -10.17
CA PHE A 212 -12.54 -9.41 -9.83
C PHE A 212 -12.07 -9.88 -8.44
N PRO A 213 -12.89 -9.89 -7.38
CA PRO A 213 -12.47 -10.42 -6.10
C PRO A 213 -12.02 -11.89 -6.12
N LEU A 214 -12.46 -12.66 -7.11
CA LEU A 214 -12.07 -14.06 -7.27
C LEU A 214 -10.85 -14.25 -8.17
N TRP A 215 -10.38 -13.20 -8.83
CA TRP A 215 -9.21 -13.25 -9.67
C TRP A 215 -7.95 -12.89 -8.86
N LEU A 216 -7.06 -13.84 -8.73
CA LEU A 216 -5.74 -13.64 -8.13
C LEU A 216 -4.70 -14.00 -9.20
N PRO A 217 -3.85 -13.05 -9.62
CA PRO A 217 -2.77 -13.37 -10.55
C PRO A 217 -1.78 -14.31 -9.87
N PRO A 218 -1.08 -15.19 -10.64
CA PRO A 218 -0.10 -16.11 -10.07
C PRO A 218 1.00 -15.33 -9.33
N PRO A 219 1.25 -15.65 -8.05
CA PRO A 219 2.28 -14.96 -7.25
C PRO A 219 3.66 -15.10 -7.88
N GLY A 220 4.36 -13.98 -8.06
CA GLY A 220 5.68 -13.96 -8.68
C GLY A 220 5.69 -13.77 -10.20
N ALA A 221 4.52 -13.82 -10.86
CA ALA A 221 4.42 -13.46 -12.28
C ALA A 221 4.87 -12.01 -12.54
N ALA A 222 5.18 -11.71 -13.80
CA ALA A 222 5.56 -10.35 -14.22
C ALA A 222 4.45 -9.34 -13.95
N PRO A 223 4.80 -8.06 -13.69
CA PRO A 223 3.83 -7.00 -13.47
C PRO A 223 2.86 -6.82 -14.63
N ILE A 224 1.60 -6.58 -14.32
CA ILE A 224 0.50 -6.40 -15.26
C ILE A 224 0.20 -4.91 -15.38
N LYS A 225 0.30 -4.34 -16.60
CA LYS A 225 -0.04 -2.94 -16.82
C LYS A 225 -1.55 -2.74 -16.63
N VAL A 226 -1.90 -1.74 -15.82
CA VAL A 226 -3.28 -1.42 -15.45
C VAL A 226 -3.51 0.10 -15.49
N TYR A 227 -4.76 0.52 -15.42
CA TYR A 227 -5.09 1.94 -15.31
C TYR A 227 -5.01 2.45 -13.87
N SER A 228 -5.31 1.63 -12.91
CA SER A 228 -5.20 1.94 -11.48
C SER A 228 -5.12 0.65 -10.67
N ALA A 229 -4.32 0.65 -9.61
CA ALA A 229 -4.31 -0.33 -8.54
C ALA A 229 -3.55 0.24 -7.34
N PHE A 230 -3.91 -0.19 -6.11
CA PHE A 230 -3.18 0.20 -4.90
C PHE A 230 -2.78 -1.04 -4.08
N GLY A 231 -3.77 -1.87 -3.74
CA GLY A 231 -3.53 -3.13 -3.04
C GLY A 231 -2.97 -2.98 -1.64
N ALA A 232 -3.40 -1.96 -0.90
CA ALA A 232 -2.93 -1.62 0.45
C ALA A 232 -1.41 -1.34 0.58
N CYS A 233 -0.64 -1.50 -0.52
CA CYS A 233 0.78 -1.16 -0.60
C CYS A 233 1.16 -0.91 -2.06
N ALA A 234 1.77 0.23 -2.35
CA ALA A 234 2.25 0.55 -3.68
C ALA A 234 3.55 1.36 -3.62
N LEU A 235 4.52 0.94 -4.43
CA LEU A 235 5.79 1.64 -4.60
C LEU A 235 5.69 2.59 -5.81
N TYR A 236 6.09 3.83 -5.61
CA TYR A 236 6.04 4.89 -6.62
C TYR A 236 7.40 5.49 -6.89
N ASP A 237 7.65 5.93 -8.13
CA ASP A 237 8.66 6.95 -8.42
C ASP A 237 8.29 8.23 -7.67
N ALA A 238 9.21 8.76 -6.86
CA ALA A 238 8.90 9.87 -5.95
C ALA A 238 8.54 11.15 -6.70
N LYS A 239 9.19 11.43 -7.82
CA LYS A 239 8.89 12.62 -8.62
C LYS A 239 7.45 12.56 -9.14
N ARG A 240 7.05 11.43 -9.74
CA ARG A 240 5.68 11.24 -10.25
C ARG A 240 4.64 11.29 -9.15
N PHE A 241 4.97 10.74 -7.99
CA PHE A 241 4.10 10.78 -6.82
C PHE A 241 3.88 12.20 -6.30
N TYR A 242 4.94 13.00 -6.21
CA TYR A 242 4.86 14.38 -5.70
C TYR A 242 4.17 15.35 -6.67
N GLU A 243 4.28 15.11 -7.97
CA GLU A 243 3.65 15.92 -9.01
C GLU A 243 2.15 15.61 -9.20
N ALA A 244 1.69 14.41 -8.83
CA ALA A 244 0.29 14.02 -8.96
C ALA A 244 -0.55 14.47 -7.74
N GLU A 245 -1.86 14.59 -7.94
CA GLU A 245 -2.81 14.94 -6.89
C GLU A 245 -3.87 13.85 -6.74
N TYR A 246 -4.18 13.49 -5.50
CA TYR A 246 -5.33 12.62 -5.20
C TYR A 246 -6.62 13.42 -5.37
N VAL A 247 -7.46 12.97 -6.29
CA VAL A 247 -8.75 13.60 -6.58
C VAL A 247 -9.82 12.54 -6.79
N SER A 248 -11.03 12.82 -6.32
CA SER A 248 -12.20 12.05 -6.70
C SER A 248 -12.77 12.62 -7.98
N ILE A 249 -12.80 11.86 -9.06
CA ILE A 249 -13.38 12.24 -10.34
C ILE A 249 -14.74 11.56 -10.45
N ASP A 250 -15.80 12.35 -10.63
CA ASP A 250 -17.18 11.86 -10.76
C ASP A 250 -17.64 10.94 -9.60
N GLY A 251 -17.12 11.18 -8.39
CA GLY A 251 -17.41 10.36 -7.21
C GLY A 251 -16.67 9.02 -7.15
N ASP A 252 -15.74 8.77 -8.08
CA ASP A 252 -14.88 7.59 -8.05
C ASP A 252 -13.78 7.70 -6.97
N ILE A 253 -13.16 6.56 -6.64
CA ILE A 253 -12.09 6.48 -5.64
C ILE A 253 -10.91 7.39 -5.99
N GLU A 254 -10.30 7.99 -5.00
CA GLU A 254 -9.21 8.95 -5.14
C GLU A 254 -7.96 8.36 -5.81
N HIS A 255 -7.71 7.06 -5.67
CA HIS A 255 -6.62 6.37 -6.36
C HIS A 255 -6.78 6.38 -7.89
N ALA A 256 -8.01 6.23 -8.38
CA ALA A 256 -8.27 6.25 -9.82
C ALA A 256 -7.91 7.61 -10.42
N GLY A 257 -8.29 8.71 -9.74
CA GLY A 257 -7.93 10.06 -10.13
C GLY A 257 -6.42 10.34 -10.03
N PHE A 258 -5.79 9.89 -8.94
CA PHE A 258 -4.34 9.99 -8.74
C PHE A 258 -3.54 9.30 -9.84
N HIS A 259 -3.90 8.05 -10.16
CA HIS A 259 -3.24 7.29 -11.21
C HIS A 259 -3.52 7.85 -12.62
N LYS A 260 -4.69 8.47 -12.82
CA LYS A 260 -4.97 9.21 -14.05
C LYS A 260 -3.97 10.36 -14.23
N ASN A 261 -3.76 11.18 -13.20
CA ASN A 261 -2.79 12.29 -13.24
C ASN A 261 -1.37 11.79 -13.55
N ILE A 262 -0.93 10.67 -12.93
CA ILE A 262 0.37 10.06 -13.23
C ILE A 262 0.46 9.61 -14.69
N ARG A 263 -0.59 8.97 -15.24
CA ARG A 263 -0.60 8.49 -16.62
C ARG A 263 -0.61 9.64 -17.64
N GLU A 264 -1.36 10.69 -17.38
CA GLU A 264 -1.38 11.90 -18.21
C GLU A 264 -0.02 12.61 -18.25
N ALA A 265 0.78 12.47 -17.17
CA ALA A 265 2.16 12.92 -17.10
C ALA A 265 3.17 11.89 -17.71
N GLY A 266 2.68 10.82 -18.37
CA GLY A 266 3.51 9.82 -19.07
C GLY A 266 4.06 8.71 -18.19
N GLY A 267 3.58 8.56 -16.94
CA GLY A 267 3.90 7.42 -16.08
C GLY A 267 2.99 6.21 -16.38
N GLU A 268 3.46 5.03 -16.06
CA GLU A 268 2.70 3.78 -16.20
C GLU A 268 2.43 3.15 -14.83
N ILE A 269 1.25 2.56 -14.70
CA ILE A 269 0.79 1.89 -13.46
C ILE A 269 0.77 0.39 -13.69
N TYR A 270 1.29 -0.36 -12.73
CA TYR A 270 1.35 -1.81 -12.78
C TYR A 270 0.79 -2.43 -11.49
N LEU A 271 0.09 -3.55 -11.63
CA LEU A 271 -0.18 -4.49 -10.53
C LEU A 271 0.96 -5.51 -10.54
N ASN A 272 1.70 -5.63 -9.44
CA ASN A 272 2.77 -6.61 -9.31
C ASN A 272 2.31 -7.82 -8.49
N PRO A 273 2.12 -9.00 -9.10
CA PRO A 273 1.73 -10.22 -8.38
C PRO A 273 2.80 -10.74 -7.41
N ALA A 274 4.02 -10.29 -7.54
CA ALA A 274 5.11 -10.61 -6.62
C ALA A 274 5.01 -9.85 -5.29
N SER A 275 4.49 -8.62 -5.32
CA SER A 275 4.24 -7.82 -4.13
C SER A 275 2.86 -8.17 -3.57
N ARG A 276 2.81 -8.72 -2.36
CA ARG A 276 1.58 -9.26 -1.77
C ARG A 276 1.32 -8.68 -0.39
N VAL A 277 0.06 -8.43 -0.08
CA VAL A 277 -0.39 -7.93 1.21
C VAL A 277 -1.53 -8.80 1.72
N VAL A 278 -1.51 -9.16 2.99
CA VAL A 278 -2.60 -9.89 3.64
C VAL A 278 -3.36 -8.96 4.58
N MET A 279 -4.57 -8.58 4.15
CA MET A 279 -5.53 -7.76 4.89
C MET A 279 -6.44 -8.67 5.68
N HIS A 280 -6.09 -9.02 6.91
CA HIS A 280 -6.91 -9.91 7.73
C HIS A 280 -7.46 -9.15 8.93
N TRP A 281 -8.77 -8.94 8.97
CA TRP A 281 -9.45 -8.34 10.12
C TRP A 281 -9.86 -9.44 11.10
N LEU A 282 -9.13 -9.55 12.21
CA LEU A 282 -9.30 -10.62 13.18
C LEU A 282 -10.64 -10.63 13.92
N GLY A 283 -11.38 -9.53 13.94
CA GLY A 283 -12.64 -9.43 14.68
C GLY A 283 -13.85 -10.06 13.98
N GLU A 284 -13.83 -10.22 12.68
CA GLU A 284 -15.00 -10.63 11.89
C GLU A 284 -14.94 -12.09 11.39
N TYR A 285 -13.79 -12.76 11.48
CA TYR A 285 -13.54 -14.00 10.75
C TYR A 285 -12.93 -15.14 11.57
N LEU A 286 -12.87 -15.00 12.89
CA LEU A 286 -12.49 -16.05 13.84
C LEU A 286 -13.75 -16.62 14.55
#